data_3bd001c66d21da50dec637ed8146cbe5
#
_entry.id   3bd001c66d21da50dec637ed8146cbe5
#
_cell.length_a   1.000
_cell.length_b   1.000
_cell.length_c   1.000
_cell.angle_alpha   90.00
_cell.angle_beta   90.00
_cell.angle_gamma   90.00
#
_symmetry.space_group_name_H-M   'P 1'
#
loop_
_entity.id
_entity.type
_entity.pdbx_description
1 polymer ?
#
loop_
_entity_poly.entity_id
_entity_poly.type
_entity_poly.pdbx_seq_one_letter_code
_entity_poly.pdbx_strand_id
1 'polypeptide(L)'
;MKLKEIIDFLDKNIPKELALDFDNVGFGKEYDLNQEMDSIKIFMDLLPEDDVFEKDTLIITHHPPLFVPKTPTYTLHSNWDIVDGGANEALAEILQMDIVGYFDDKTKIGRICKFNKTFAELKNIILKNFENVRIVNEINENQKIEKIGIVSGFGLKNPNYIKLAVDKNLNILISGDLTQETAILAKNLNLTLIDLGHHESEVPGLHKLAKLLEELNIDMEIIDKKPINILV
;
A
#
# COMPACT_ATOMS: atom_id res chain seq x y z
N MET A 1 -18.56 17.03 -12.33
CA MET A 1 -17.21 17.03 -12.98
C MET A 1 -17.18 15.90 -13.99
N LYS A 2 -16.58 16.12 -15.18
CA LYS A 2 -16.50 15.02 -16.16
C LYS A 2 -15.52 13.92 -15.70
N LEU A 3 -15.87 12.68 -16.00
CA LEU A 3 -14.98 11.53 -15.73
C LEU A 3 -13.58 11.74 -16.30
N LYS A 4 -13.49 12.30 -17.51
CA LYS A 4 -12.20 12.64 -18.15
C LYS A 4 -11.32 13.54 -17.27
N GLU A 5 -11.89 14.56 -16.63
CA GLU A 5 -11.13 15.51 -15.81
C GLU A 5 -10.53 14.82 -14.57
N ILE A 6 -11.28 13.88 -13.98
CA ILE A 6 -10.80 13.07 -12.85
C ILE A 6 -9.65 12.16 -13.31
N ILE A 7 -9.82 11.48 -14.46
CA ILE A 7 -8.79 10.57 -14.98
C ILE A 7 -7.53 11.32 -15.40
N ASP A 8 -7.68 12.47 -16.08
CA ASP A 8 -6.53 13.31 -16.45
C ASP A 8 -5.75 13.78 -15.21
N PHE A 9 -6.45 14.07 -14.10
CA PHE A 9 -5.82 14.40 -12.81
C PHE A 9 -5.09 13.20 -12.22
N LEU A 10 -5.71 12.03 -12.20
CA LEU A 10 -5.10 10.79 -11.69
C LEU A 10 -3.87 10.42 -12.52
N ASP A 11 -3.98 10.36 -13.84
CA ASP A 11 -2.89 9.96 -14.73
C ASP A 11 -1.71 10.95 -14.68
N LYS A 12 -1.97 12.22 -14.40
CA LYS A 12 -0.93 13.24 -14.20
C LYS A 12 -0.16 13.04 -12.91
N ASN A 13 -0.83 12.72 -11.80
CA ASN A 13 -0.23 12.58 -10.47
C ASN A 13 0.25 11.17 -10.18
N ILE A 14 -0.37 10.15 -10.79
CA ILE A 14 -0.13 8.72 -10.58
C ILE A 14 -0.05 8.05 -11.97
N PRO A 15 1.03 8.25 -12.73
CA PRO A 15 1.13 7.76 -14.10
C PRO A 15 0.99 6.24 -14.18
N LYS A 16 0.21 5.76 -15.16
CA LYS A 16 0.02 4.31 -15.39
C LYS A 16 1.31 3.60 -15.79
N GLU A 17 2.20 4.32 -16.44
CA GLU A 17 3.51 3.83 -16.91
C GLU A 17 4.44 3.43 -15.75
N LEU A 18 4.13 3.84 -14.51
CA LEU A 18 4.83 3.38 -13.32
C LEU A 18 4.41 1.98 -12.86
N ALA A 19 3.26 1.50 -13.33
CA ALA A 19 2.78 0.17 -12.94
C ALA A 19 3.74 -0.93 -13.40
N LEU A 20 3.79 -2.02 -12.61
CA LEU A 20 4.54 -3.21 -13.01
C LEU A 20 3.94 -3.83 -14.28
N ASP A 21 4.78 -4.39 -15.15
CA ASP A 21 4.40 -4.91 -16.47
C ASP A 21 3.23 -5.92 -16.45
N PHE A 22 3.06 -6.64 -15.34
CA PHE A 22 2.00 -7.64 -15.18
C PHE A 22 0.76 -7.11 -14.46
N ASP A 23 0.76 -5.84 -14.07
CA ASP A 23 -0.30 -5.26 -13.26
C ASP A 23 -1.39 -4.60 -14.12
N ASN A 24 -2.64 -4.76 -13.70
CA ASN A 24 -3.79 -4.20 -14.39
C ASN A 24 -4.27 -2.93 -13.65
N VAL A 25 -3.81 -1.78 -14.11
CA VAL A 25 -4.22 -0.47 -13.58
C VAL A 25 -5.12 0.27 -14.57
N GLY A 26 -5.85 1.26 -14.07
CA GLY A 26 -6.78 2.02 -14.89
C GLY A 26 -8.16 1.36 -14.98
N PHE A 27 -8.85 1.57 -16.09
CA PHE A 27 -10.18 0.98 -16.34
C PHE A 27 -10.07 -0.47 -16.84
N GLY A 28 -10.89 -1.37 -16.26
CA GLY A 28 -11.03 -2.75 -16.72
C GLY A 28 -11.89 -2.91 -17.97
N LYS A 29 -12.64 -1.88 -18.38
CA LYS A 29 -13.45 -1.79 -19.60
C LYS A 29 -13.60 -0.36 -20.04
N GLU A 30 -14.11 -0.12 -21.27
CA GLU A 30 -14.35 1.24 -21.77
C GLU A 30 -15.56 1.89 -21.10
N TYR A 31 -15.45 3.19 -20.82
CA TYR A 31 -16.50 4.05 -20.29
C TYR A 31 -16.59 5.36 -21.08
N ASP A 32 -17.76 6.01 -21.07
CA ASP A 32 -17.92 7.34 -21.62
C ASP A 32 -17.22 8.38 -20.74
N LEU A 33 -16.08 8.87 -21.20
CA LEU A 33 -15.28 9.86 -20.47
C LEU A 33 -15.96 11.24 -20.35
N ASN A 34 -17.05 11.50 -21.11
CA ASN A 34 -17.82 12.73 -20.98
C ASN A 34 -18.92 12.64 -19.93
N GLN A 35 -19.14 11.47 -19.34
CA GLN A 35 -20.09 11.27 -18.26
C GLN A 35 -19.77 12.20 -17.08
N GLU A 36 -20.80 12.84 -16.51
CA GLU A 36 -20.63 13.64 -15.28
C GLU A 36 -20.59 12.72 -14.07
N MET A 37 -19.69 13.06 -13.13
CA MET A 37 -19.50 12.39 -11.85
C MET A 37 -19.80 13.37 -10.72
N ASP A 38 -20.60 12.94 -9.76
CA ASP A 38 -20.98 13.72 -8.58
C ASP A 38 -20.18 13.28 -7.34
N SER A 39 -19.68 12.04 -7.33
CA SER A 39 -18.94 11.48 -6.20
C SER A 39 -17.85 10.49 -6.60
N ILE A 40 -16.92 10.27 -5.66
CA ILE A 40 -15.87 9.24 -5.73
C ILE A 40 -15.99 8.35 -4.49
N LYS A 41 -15.96 7.02 -4.70
CA LYS A 41 -15.80 6.03 -3.63
C LYS A 41 -14.45 5.35 -3.75
N ILE A 42 -13.70 5.31 -2.67
CA ILE A 42 -12.35 4.74 -2.64
C ILE A 42 -12.37 3.45 -1.83
N PHE A 43 -11.92 2.37 -2.44
CA PHE A 43 -11.85 1.04 -1.82
C PHE A 43 -10.42 0.50 -1.84
N MET A 44 -10.03 -0.26 -0.82
CA MET A 44 -8.91 -1.18 -0.93
C MET A 44 -9.27 -2.30 -1.89
N ASP A 45 -10.29 -3.05 -1.53
CA ASP A 45 -10.88 -4.16 -2.28
C ASP A 45 -12.34 -3.86 -2.55
N LEU A 46 -12.76 -3.87 -3.82
CA LEU A 46 -14.18 -3.83 -4.16
C LEU A 46 -14.75 -5.24 -4.05
N LEU A 47 -15.66 -5.45 -3.09
CA LEU A 47 -16.34 -6.73 -2.93
C LEU A 47 -17.61 -6.77 -3.79
N PRO A 48 -18.07 -7.98 -4.25
CA PRO A 48 -19.27 -8.10 -5.07
C PRO A 48 -20.54 -7.53 -4.44
N GLU A 49 -20.66 -7.61 -3.10
CA GLU A 49 -21.79 -7.06 -2.33
C GLU A 49 -21.78 -5.53 -2.25
N ASP A 50 -20.63 -4.89 -2.46
CA ASP A 50 -20.46 -3.44 -2.44
C ASP A 50 -20.61 -2.82 -3.83
N ASP A 51 -20.61 -3.64 -4.90
CA ASP A 51 -20.79 -3.20 -6.28
C ASP A 51 -22.27 -2.97 -6.59
N VAL A 52 -22.86 -1.97 -5.95
CA VAL A 52 -24.19 -1.47 -6.28
C VAL A 52 -24.03 -0.42 -7.37
N PHE A 53 -24.75 -0.60 -8.51
CA PHE A 53 -24.66 0.36 -9.62
C PHE A 53 -25.08 1.76 -9.19
N GLU A 54 -24.19 2.70 -9.36
CA GLU A 54 -24.40 4.13 -9.12
C GLU A 54 -23.97 4.92 -10.37
N LYS A 55 -24.92 5.62 -10.97
CA LYS A 55 -24.71 6.21 -12.31
C LYS A 55 -23.64 7.29 -12.33
N ASP A 56 -23.65 8.18 -11.34
CA ASP A 56 -22.81 9.38 -11.35
C ASP A 56 -21.68 9.30 -10.30
N THR A 57 -21.24 8.06 -9.99
CA THR A 57 -20.17 7.73 -9.05
C THR A 57 -19.01 7.07 -9.77
N LEU A 58 -17.77 7.52 -9.47
CA LEU A 58 -16.55 6.82 -9.82
C LEU A 58 -16.09 5.99 -8.62
N ILE A 59 -15.86 4.71 -8.82
CA ILE A 59 -15.15 3.88 -7.85
C ILE A 59 -13.66 3.92 -8.18
N ILE A 60 -12.83 4.18 -7.17
CA ILE A 60 -11.38 4.01 -7.25
C ILE A 60 -11.02 2.84 -6.34
N THR A 61 -10.28 1.86 -6.88
CA THR A 61 -9.82 0.71 -6.10
C THR A 61 -8.30 0.69 -6.03
N HIS A 62 -7.74 0.22 -4.91
CA HIS A 62 -6.32 -0.12 -4.86
C HIS A 62 -6.08 -1.45 -5.58
N HIS A 63 -6.70 -2.52 -5.13
CA HIS A 63 -6.60 -3.81 -5.81
C HIS A 63 -7.53 -3.90 -7.02
N PRO A 64 -7.07 -4.50 -8.16
CA PRO A 64 -7.94 -4.77 -9.30
C PRO A 64 -9.10 -5.68 -8.90
N PRO A 65 -10.37 -5.29 -9.20
CA PRO A 65 -11.51 -6.16 -8.93
C PRO A 65 -11.40 -7.51 -9.65
N LEU A 66 -11.75 -8.59 -8.96
CA LEU A 66 -11.75 -9.96 -9.51
C LEU A 66 -13.04 -10.29 -10.29
N PHE A 67 -13.83 -9.29 -10.61
CA PHE A 67 -15.08 -9.38 -11.39
C PHE A 67 -15.23 -8.10 -12.23
N VAL A 68 -16.21 -8.06 -13.14
CA VAL A 68 -16.52 -6.87 -13.94
C VAL A 68 -17.46 -5.96 -13.16
N PRO A 69 -17.00 -4.80 -12.66
CA PRO A 69 -17.82 -3.87 -11.89
C PRO A 69 -18.97 -3.28 -12.72
N LYS A 70 -20.11 -3.01 -12.05
CA LYS A 70 -21.29 -2.35 -12.64
C LYS A 70 -21.08 -0.84 -12.76
N THR A 71 -20.53 -0.23 -11.70
CA THR A 71 -20.18 1.19 -11.62
C THR A 71 -18.84 1.44 -12.30
N PRO A 72 -18.60 2.60 -12.93
CA PRO A 72 -17.27 2.96 -13.43
C PRO A 72 -16.20 2.80 -12.35
N THR A 73 -15.19 1.97 -12.62
CA THR A 73 -14.17 1.61 -11.64
C THR A 73 -12.77 1.77 -12.24
N TYR A 74 -11.91 2.51 -11.54
CA TYR A 74 -10.55 2.81 -11.91
C TYR A 74 -9.58 2.29 -10.86
N THR A 75 -8.60 1.49 -11.27
CA THR A 75 -7.64 0.87 -10.36
C THR A 75 -6.33 1.64 -10.32
N LEU A 76 -5.86 1.93 -9.10
CA LEU A 76 -4.55 2.48 -8.79
C LEU A 76 -3.83 1.51 -7.85
N HIS A 77 -2.95 0.68 -8.38
CA HIS A 77 -2.29 -0.40 -7.65
C HIS A 77 -0.78 -0.18 -7.57
N SER A 78 0.04 -0.96 -8.26
CA SER A 78 1.49 -0.81 -8.16
C SER A 78 2.01 0.56 -8.61
N ASN A 79 1.32 1.27 -9.49
CA ASN A 79 1.67 2.65 -9.82
C ASN A 79 1.49 3.60 -8.63
N TRP A 80 0.48 3.38 -7.77
CA TRP A 80 0.30 4.11 -6.52
C TRP A 80 1.34 3.71 -5.46
N ASP A 81 1.78 2.45 -5.43
CA ASP A 81 2.85 2.01 -4.56
C ASP A 81 4.21 2.59 -4.94
N ILE A 82 4.44 2.80 -6.24
CA ILE A 82 5.74 3.20 -6.79
C ILE A 82 5.91 4.71 -6.81
N VAL A 83 4.86 5.47 -7.15
CA VAL A 83 4.95 6.92 -7.31
C VAL A 83 5.46 7.61 -6.05
N ASP A 84 6.27 8.66 -6.23
CA ASP A 84 6.70 9.50 -5.12
C ASP A 84 5.48 10.22 -4.52
N GLY A 85 5.33 10.16 -3.21
CA GLY A 85 4.12 10.62 -2.52
C GLY A 85 3.02 9.57 -2.38
N GLY A 86 3.23 8.34 -2.87
CA GLY A 86 2.24 7.27 -2.88
C GLY A 86 2.16 6.42 -1.60
N ALA A 87 1.68 5.16 -1.75
CA ALA A 87 1.33 4.31 -0.62
C ALA A 87 2.52 3.93 0.27
N ASN A 88 3.68 3.60 -0.32
CA ASN A 88 4.87 3.28 0.47
C ASN A 88 5.38 4.49 1.29
N GLU A 89 5.19 5.72 0.79
CA GLU A 89 5.53 6.91 1.54
C GLU A 89 4.52 7.21 2.65
N ALA A 90 3.23 6.93 2.42
CA ALA A 90 2.22 7.00 3.46
C ALA A 90 2.54 6.05 4.63
N LEU A 91 3.03 4.83 4.33
CA LEU A 91 3.49 3.89 5.34
C LEU A 91 4.73 4.43 6.10
N ALA A 92 5.70 5.04 5.40
CA ALA A 92 6.84 5.67 6.05
C ALA A 92 6.44 6.82 7.00
N GLU A 93 5.49 7.64 6.58
CA GLU A 93 4.97 8.77 7.36
C GLU A 93 4.31 8.32 8.67
N ILE A 94 3.41 7.31 8.61
CA ILE A 94 2.74 6.79 9.83
C ILE A 94 3.73 6.11 10.77
N LEU A 95 4.80 5.52 10.24
CA LEU A 95 5.90 4.93 11.01
C LEU A 95 6.94 5.97 11.46
N GLN A 96 6.76 7.26 11.13
CA GLN A 96 7.65 8.37 11.50
C GLN A 96 9.10 8.16 11.04
N MET A 97 9.28 7.73 9.79
CA MET A 97 10.58 7.40 9.20
C MET A 97 10.95 8.38 8.08
N ASP A 98 12.24 8.67 7.96
CA ASP A 98 12.78 9.50 6.87
C ASP A 98 13.19 8.61 5.69
N ILE A 99 12.60 8.82 4.54
CA ILE A 99 12.91 8.07 3.31
C ILE A 99 14.28 8.51 2.78
N VAL A 100 15.11 7.52 2.42
CA VAL A 100 16.46 7.76 1.87
C VAL A 100 16.72 7.05 0.54
N GLY A 101 15.78 6.29 0.04
CA GLY A 101 15.87 5.61 -1.24
C GLY A 101 14.79 4.56 -1.47
N TYR A 102 14.85 3.94 -2.64
CA TYR A 102 13.96 2.83 -2.99
C TYR A 102 14.47 1.51 -2.40
N PHE A 103 13.52 0.66 -1.95
CA PHE A 103 13.87 -0.68 -1.48
C PHE A 103 14.31 -1.58 -2.63
N ASP A 104 13.54 -1.64 -3.70
CA ASP A 104 13.93 -2.29 -4.95
C ASP A 104 14.28 -1.23 -6.01
N ASP A 105 15.56 -1.10 -6.34
CA ASP A 105 16.04 -0.10 -7.31
C ASP A 105 15.53 -0.35 -8.73
N LYS A 106 15.17 -1.61 -9.03
CA LYS A 106 14.71 -2.00 -10.36
C LYS A 106 13.25 -1.63 -10.59
N THR A 107 12.39 -1.96 -9.66
CA THR A 107 10.94 -1.74 -9.77
C THR A 107 10.48 -0.46 -9.08
N LYS A 108 11.33 0.14 -8.23
CA LYS A 108 11.02 1.28 -7.36
C LYS A 108 9.99 0.96 -6.26
N ILE A 109 9.63 -0.30 -6.08
CA ILE A 109 8.74 -0.72 -4.99
C ILE A 109 9.44 -0.61 -3.64
N GLY A 110 8.67 -0.19 -2.64
CA GLY A 110 9.13 -0.03 -1.27
C GLY A 110 10.08 1.15 -1.08
N ARG A 111 10.42 1.40 0.18
CA ARG A 111 11.35 2.47 0.55
C ARG A 111 12.39 1.96 1.54
N ILE A 112 13.59 2.53 1.49
CA ILE A 112 14.58 2.44 2.56
C ILE A 112 14.44 3.70 3.39
N CYS A 113 14.31 3.51 4.69
CA CYS A 113 14.09 4.60 5.63
C CYS A 113 15.18 4.66 6.69
N LYS A 114 15.50 5.88 7.15
CA LYS A 114 16.24 6.13 8.39
C LYS A 114 15.25 6.26 9.54
N PHE A 115 15.62 5.68 10.68
CA PHE A 115 14.79 5.78 11.89
C PHE A 115 15.53 6.43 13.07
N ASN A 116 16.81 6.07 13.30
CA ASN A 116 17.72 6.65 14.29
C ASN A 116 17.21 6.67 15.74
N LYS A 117 16.27 5.78 16.08
CA LYS A 117 15.69 5.63 17.41
C LYS A 117 15.87 4.17 17.87
N THR A 118 15.45 3.86 19.09
CA THR A 118 15.50 2.50 19.64
C THR A 118 14.40 1.61 19.07
N PHE A 119 14.58 0.29 19.18
CA PHE A 119 13.54 -0.66 18.81
C PHE A 119 12.27 -0.50 19.69
N ALA A 120 12.42 -0.14 20.96
CA ALA A 120 11.28 0.16 21.83
C ALA A 120 10.42 1.31 21.29
N GLU A 121 11.04 2.37 20.77
CA GLU A 121 10.32 3.49 20.15
C GLU A 121 9.61 3.06 18.86
N LEU A 122 10.27 2.25 18.02
CA LEU A 122 9.64 1.67 16.83
C LEU A 122 8.43 0.80 17.18
N LYS A 123 8.59 -0.11 18.13
CA LYS A 123 7.53 -0.98 18.65
C LYS A 123 6.33 -0.17 19.13
N ASN A 124 6.56 0.90 19.89
CA ASN A 124 5.49 1.78 20.37
C ASN A 124 4.74 2.47 19.22
N ILE A 125 5.46 2.97 18.20
CA ILE A 125 4.83 3.58 17.03
C ILE A 125 3.99 2.55 16.27
N ILE A 126 4.52 1.35 16.06
CA ILE A 126 3.82 0.27 15.36
C ILE A 126 2.55 -0.13 16.13
N LEU A 127 2.66 -0.46 17.41
CA LEU A 127 1.52 -0.92 18.21
C LEU A 127 0.46 0.16 18.48
N LYS A 128 0.79 1.43 18.29
CA LYS A 128 -0.18 2.52 18.33
C LYS A 128 -1.06 2.57 17.07
N ASN A 129 -0.52 2.16 15.93
CA ASN A 129 -1.15 2.35 14.62
C ASN A 129 -1.65 1.05 13.99
N PHE A 130 -1.14 -0.12 14.43
CA PHE A 130 -1.43 -1.41 13.82
C PHE A 130 -1.79 -2.45 14.86
N GLU A 131 -2.77 -3.28 14.55
CA GLU A 131 -3.21 -4.42 15.36
C GLU A 131 -2.64 -5.74 14.79
N ASN A 132 -2.65 -6.80 15.62
CA ASN A 132 -2.26 -8.17 15.22
C ASN A 132 -0.86 -8.29 14.58
N VAL A 133 0.06 -7.40 14.96
CA VAL A 133 1.43 -7.37 14.43
C VAL A 133 2.20 -8.63 14.81
N ARG A 134 2.90 -9.24 13.84
CA ARG A 134 3.76 -10.42 14.05
C ARG A 134 5.22 -10.05 13.84
N ILE A 135 6.12 -10.74 14.54
CA ILE A 135 7.56 -10.52 14.43
C ILE A 135 8.34 -11.82 14.26
N VAL A 136 9.37 -11.79 13.44
CA VAL A 136 10.39 -12.84 13.32
C VAL A 136 11.72 -12.23 13.70
N ASN A 137 12.49 -12.93 14.57
CA ASN A 137 13.75 -12.47 15.15
C ASN A 137 13.60 -11.18 15.97
N GLU A 138 13.32 -11.36 17.26
CA GLU A 138 13.22 -10.26 18.21
C GLU A 138 14.54 -9.49 18.32
N ILE A 139 14.44 -8.19 18.50
CA ILE A 139 15.57 -7.27 18.71
C ILE A 139 15.50 -6.76 20.17
N ASN A 140 16.66 -6.52 20.77
CA ASN A 140 16.72 -5.89 22.06
C ASN A 140 16.07 -4.48 22.02
N GLU A 141 15.21 -4.19 22.96
CA GLU A 141 14.43 -2.94 22.98
C GLU A 141 15.30 -1.67 23.00
N ASN A 142 16.49 -1.74 23.61
CA ASN A 142 17.42 -0.61 23.67
C ASN A 142 18.34 -0.50 22.44
N GLN A 143 18.27 -1.45 21.50
CA GLN A 143 19.08 -1.40 20.29
C GLN A 143 18.64 -0.26 19.40
N LYS A 144 19.58 0.55 18.95
CA LYS A 144 19.35 1.57 17.94
C LYS A 144 19.14 0.93 16.58
N ILE A 145 18.12 1.40 15.88
CA ILE A 145 17.78 0.98 14.52
C ILE A 145 18.07 2.16 13.59
N GLU A 146 18.96 1.96 12.63
CA GLU A 146 19.37 3.01 11.70
C GLU A 146 18.61 2.95 10.38
N LYS A 147 18.54 1.76 9.77
CA LYS A 147 17.93 1.55 8.45
C LYS A 147 16.90 0.45 8.48
N ILE A 148 15.74 0.75 7.91
CA ILE A 148 14.59 -0.13 7.80
C ILE A 148 14.14 -0.17 6.34
N GLY A 149 13.84 -1.35 5.82
CA GLY A 149 13.09 -1.51 4.57
C GLY A 149 11.61 -1.55 4.87
N ILE A 150 10.81 -0.88 4.06
CA ILE A 150 9.36 -0.96 4.12
C ILE A 150 8.79 -1.26 2.74
N VAL A 151 7.76 -2.10 2.70
CA VAL A 151 6.97 -2.39 1.49
C VAL A 151 5.51 -2.48 1.92
N SER A 152 4.62 -1.63 1.40
CA SER A 152 3.18 -1.80 1.64
C SER A 152 2.68 -3.10 1.00
N GLY A 153 1.73 -3.77 1.64
CA GLY A 153 1.11 -5.00 1.13
C GLY A 153 1.99 -6.25 1.25
N PHE A 154 2.43 -6.79 0.15
CA PHE A 154 2.86 -8.17 -0.06
C PHE A 154 4.33 -8.53 0.22
N GLY A 155 5.15 -7.60 0.70
CA GLY A 155 6.61 -7.74 0.67
C GLY A 155 7.17 -8.96 1.40
N LEU A 156 6.55 -9.40 2.51
CA LEU A 156 7.10 -10.50 3.31
C LEU A 156 6.83 -11.89 2.73
N LYS A 157 5.94 -12.05 1.77
CA LYS A 157 5.77 -13.35 1.08
C LYS A 157 6.81 -13.60 0.00
N ASN A 158 7.58 -12.58 -0.39
CA ASN A 158 8.55 -12.68 -1.47
C ASN A 158 9.97 -13.02 -0.95
N PRO A 159 10.49 -14.25 -1.15
CA PRO A 159 11.82 -14.64 -0.67
C PRO A 159 12.94 -13.76 -1.25
N ASN A 160 12.76 -13.20 -2.45
CA ASN A 160 13.77 -12.31 -3.04
C ASN A 160 13.86 -10.98 -2.31
N TYR A 161 12.75 -10.46 -1.76
CA TYR A 161 12.76 -9.26 -0.93
C TYR A 161 13.44 -9.49 0.41
N ILE A 162 13.31 -10.70 0.99
CA ILE A 162 14.05 -11.07 2.20
C ILE A 162 15.57 -11.04 1.94
N LYS A 163 16.01 -11.63 0.82
CA LYS A 163 17.42 -11.59 0.42
C LYS A 163 17.89 -10.18 0.09
N LEU A 164 17.10 -9.41 -0.66
CA LEU A 164 17.39 -8.01 -1.01
C LEU A 164 17.58 -7.13 0.23
N ALA A 165 16.77 -7.33 1.28
CA ALA A 165 16.92 -6.61 2.54
C ALA A 165 18.29 -6.88 3.19
N VAL A 166 18.74 -8.12 3.16
CA VAL A 166 20.09 -8.50 3.65
C VAL A 166 21.18 -7.91 2.79
N ASP A 167 21.07 -7.99 1.47
CA ASP A 167 22.05 -7.44 0.51
C ASP A 167 22.20 -5.92 0.67
N LYS A 168 21.12 -5.22 1.06
CA LYS A 168 21.12 -3.79 1.36
C LYS A 168 21.54 -3.46 2.81
N ASN A 169 21.97 -4.47 3.58
CA ASN A 169 22.37 -4.35 4.99
C ASN A 169 21.26 -3.72 5.87
N LEU A 170 20.02 -4.11 5.66
CA LEU A 170 18.90 -3.70 6.51
C LEU A 170 18.81 -4.66 7.71
N ASN A 171 18.50 -4.12 8.87
CA ASN A 171 18.25 -4.91 10.08
C ASN A 171 16.82 -5.41 10.16
N ILE A 172 15.89 -4.64 9.59
CA ILE A 172 14.44 -4.87 9.66
C ILE A 172 13.84 -4.68 8.27
N LEU A 173 12.90 -5.57 7.92
CA LEU A 173 11.96 -5.37 6.83
C LEU A 173 10.54 -5.38 7.40
N ILE A 174 9.76 -4.33 7.12
CA ILE A 174 8.37 -4.15 7.56
C ILE A 174 7.46 -4.24 6.34
N SER A 175 6.44 -5.11 6.39
CA SER A 175 5.47 -5.25 5.31
C SER A 175 4.28 -6.11 5.76
N GLY A 176 3.54 -6.70 4.83
CA GLY A 176 2.51 -7.71 5.06
C GLY A 176 2.81 -9.07 4.42
N ASP A 177 1.86 -9.97 4.53
CA ASP A 177 1.89 -11.31 3.91
C ASP A 177 3.02 -12.24 4.39
N LEU A 178 3.36 -12.21 5.68
CA LEU A 178 4.37 -13.11 6.25
C LEU A 178 3.96 -14.59 6.08
N THR A 179 4.82 -15.36 5.42
CA THR A 179 4.67 -16.81 5.28
C THR A 179 5.62 -17.56 6.19
N GLN A 180 5.31 -18.85 6.47
CA GLN A 180 6.21 -19.71 7.24
C GLN A 180 7.56 -19.88 6.53
N GLU A 181 7.56 -19.99 5.20
CA GLU A 181 8.77 -20.15 4.40
C GLU A 181 9.71 -18.95 4.56
N THR A 182 9.19 -17.75 4.39
CA THR A 182 9.99 -16.51 4.51
C THR A 182 10.41 -16.24 5.94
N ALA A 183 9.60 -16.63 6.93
CA ALA A 183 10.00 -16.57 8.34
C ALA A 183 11.22 -17.46 8.63
N ILE A 184 11.24 -18.69 8.11
CA ILE A 184 12.40 -19.60 8.24
C ILE A 184 13.63 -19.01 7.52
N LEU A 185 13.43 -18.47 6.31
CA LEU A 185 14.51 -17.81 5.56
C LEU A 185 15.09 -16.63 6.34
N ALA A 186 14.26 -15.78 6.91
CA ALA A 186 14.69 -14.64 7.71
C ALA A 186 15.45 -15.07 8.98
N LYS A 187 15.03 -16.17 9.64
CA LYS A 187 15.78 -16.75 10.76
C LYS A 187 17.18 -17.20 10.35
N ASN A 188 17.30 -17.87 9.20
CA ASN A 188 18.59 -18.32 8.67
C ASN A 188 19.51 -17.17 8.28
N LEU A 189 18.94 -16.04 7.84
CA LEU A 189 19.68 -14.85 7.42
C LEU A 189 19.86 -13.81 8.54
N ASN A 190 19.33 -14.08 9.73
CA ASN A 190 19.35 -13.18 10.90
C ASN A 190 18.74 -11.79 10.58
N LEU A 191 17.69 -11.77 9.76
CA LEU A 191 16.92 -10.57 9.43
C LEU A 191 15.65 -10.49 10.28
N THR A 192 15.36 -9.35 10.87
CA THR A 192 14.08 -9.14 11.55
C THR A 192 12.99 -8.80 10.53
N LEU A 193 11.85 -9.50 10.62
CA LEU A 193 10.66 -9.18 9.86
C LEU A 193 9.57 -8.70 10.81
N ILE A 194 8.87 -7.64 10.43
CA ILE A 194 7.67 -7.15 11.12
C ILE A 194 6.52 -7.18 10.13
N ASP A 195 5.53 -7.98 10.43
CA ASP A 195 4.33 -8.14 9.61
C ASP A 195 3.19 -7.35 10.21
N LEU A 196 2.78 -6.34 9.47
CA LEU A 196 1.66 -5.44 9.84
C LEU A 196 0.31 -5.95 9.31
N GLY A 197 0.34 -6.97 8.44
CA GLY A 197 -0.79 -7.36 7.59
C GLY A 197 -0.76 -6.66 6.23
N HIS A 198 -1.25 -7.34 5.20
CA HIS A 198 -1.32 -6.80 3.83
C HIS A 198 -2.19 -5.54 3.80
N HIS A 199 -3.46 -5.71 4.07
CA HIS A 199 -4.46 -4.66 4.09
C HIS A 199 -4.04 -3.49 5.02
N GLU A 200 -3.66 -3.81 6.25
CA GLU A 200 -3.30 -2.81 7.26
C GLU A 200 -2.11 -1.94 6.84
N SER A 201 -1.12 -2.52 6.15
CA SER A 201 0.05 -1.77 5.69
C SER A 201 -0.25 -0.85 4.50
N GLU A 202 -1.36 -1.05 3.79
CA GLU A 202 -1.79 -0.27 2.63
C GLU A 202 -2.84 0.81 2.96
N VAL A 203 -3.61 0.65 4.04
CA VAL A 203 -4.63 1.62 4.48
C VAL A 203 -4.10 3.06 4.57
N PRO A 204 -2.87 3.34 5.08
CA PRO A 204 -2.31 4.69 5.04
C PRO A 204 -2.27 5.30 3.64
N GLY A 205 -2.01 4.46 2.61
CA GLY A 205 -2.03 4.85 1.20
C GLY A 205 -3.41 5.28 0.71
N LEU A 206 -4.49 4.60 1.15
CA LEU A 206 -5.86 4.99 0.84
C LEU A 206 -6.19 6.40 1.35
N HIS A 207 -5.85 6.68 2.60
CA HIS A 207 -6.07 8.01 3.18
C HIS A 207 -5.24 9.08 2.49
N LYS A 208 -4.01 8.77 2.08
CA LYS A 208 -3.16 9.70 1.34
C LYS A 208 -3.70 9.96 -0.07
N LEU A 209 -4.26 8.95 -0.73
CA LEU A 209 -4.94 9.09 -2.02
C LEU A 209 -6.17 10.00 -1.91
N ALA A 210 -7.01 9.77 -0.89
CA ALA A 210 -8.17 10.64 -0.65
C ALA A 210 -7.74 12.10 -0.45
N LYS A 211 -6.68 12.34 0.32
CA LYS A 211 -6.13 13.68 0.52
C LYS A 211 -5.64 14.33 -0.79
N LEU A 212 -5.02 13.55 -1.68
CA LEU A 212 -4.63 14.05 -3.01
C LEU A 212 -5.87 14.46 -3.83
N LEU A 213 -6.93 13.65 -3.76
CA LEU A 213 -8.17 13.88 -4.50
C LEU A 213 -9.02 15.05 -3.96
N GLU A 214 -8.77 15.57 -2.74
CA GLU A 214 -9.41 16.78 -2.22
C GLU A 214 -9.25 17.98 -3.16
N GLU A 215 -8.16 18.03 -3.95
CA GLU A 215 -7.94 19.07 -4.95
C GLU A 215 -9.03 19.13 -6.03
N LEU A 216 -9.74 18.03 -6.26
CA LEU A 216 -10.84 17.98 -7.24
C LEU A 216 -12.13 18.63 -6.74
N ASN A 217 -12.26 18.88 -5.45
CA ASN A 217 -13.44 19.43 -4.82
C ASN A 217 -14.75 18.70 -5.22
N ILE A 218 -14.69 17.38 -5.26
CA ILE A 218 -15.79 16.44 -5.49
C ILE A 218 -16.10 15.68 -4.21
N ASP A 219 -17.33 15.26 -4.01
CA ASP A 219 -17.72 14.48 -2.83
C ASP A 219 -17.01 13.12 -2.82
N MET A 220 -16.48 12.72 -1.65
CA MET A 220 -15.67 11.50 -1.53
C MET A 220 -15.96 10.72 -0.27
N GLU A 221 -15.91 9.39 -0.40
CA GLU A 221 -16.02 8.45 0.72
C GLU A 221 -14.94 7.38 0.61
N ILE A 222 -14.22 7.10 1.71
CA ILE A 222 -13.35 5.92 1.84
C ILE A 222 -14.18 4.80 2.44
N ILE A 223 -14.22 3.66 1.77
CA ILE A 223 -14.90 2.46 2.25
C ILE A 223 -13.83 1.40 2.51
N ASP A 224 -13.42 1.33 3.78
CA ASP A 224 -12.40 0.39 4.26
C ASP A 224 -13.08 -0.85 4.84
N LYS A 225 -13.16 -1.90 4.02
CA LYS A 225 -13.69 -3.21 4.41
C LYS A 225 -12.63 -4.28 4.22
N LYS A 226 -12.48 -5.11 5.23
CA LYS A 226 -11.57 -6.26 5.17
C LYS A 226 -12.27 -7.47 4.57
N PRO A 227 -11.69 -8.12 3.53
CA PRO A 227 -12.25 -9.34 2.96
C PRO A 227 -12.08 -10.55 3.89
N ILE A 228 -11.18 -10.45 4.89
CA ILE A 228 -10.88 -11.52 5.84
C ILE A 228 -11.29 -11.09 7.24
N ASN A 229 -12.13 -11.88 7.89
CA ASN A 229 -12.55 -11.66 9.27
C ASN A 229 -11.80 -12.61 10.22
N ILE A 230 -11.51 -12.13 11.44
CA ILE A 230 -10.96 -12.98 12.50
C ILE A 230 -12.11 -13.78 13.10
N LEU A 231 -11.97 -15.10 13.13
CA LEU A 231 -12.89 -15.97 13.85
C LEU A 231 -12.58 -15.86 15.36
N VAL A 232 -13.53 -15.39 16.15
CA VAL A 232 -13.47 -15.26 17.63
C VAL A 232 -14.46 -16.21 18.29
#